data_993b618a691746a0cb5eef6598232e0f
#
_entry.id   993b618a691746a0cb5eef6598232e0f
#
_cell.length_a   1.000
_cell.length_b   1.000
_cell.length_c   1.000
_cell.angle_alpha   90.00
_cell.angle_beta   90.00
_cell.angle_gamma   90.00
#
_symmetry.space_group_name_H-M   'P 1'
#
loop_
_entity.id
_entity.type
_entity.pdbx_description
1 polymer ?
#
loop_
_entity_poly.entity_id
_entity_poly.type
_entity_poly.pdbx_seq_one_letter_code
_entity_poly.pdbx_strand_id
1 'polypeptide(L)'
;MRKTKIICTLGPATDRGDVLEQLIKEGMNVARFNFSHGDHEEQRGRIEKLRSLREKCGQPVAALLDTKGPEIRLRDFEDKKVMLEKGQTFILTGEEVLGNKERASITYENLWQDVTVGTKILIDDGLIGMQVDKIENKEIYCTVLNDGAVSNHKGINVPGIHLAMEYLSEKDRQDILFGIQEDMDFVAASFVRSADDVLEIRRLLDENGGWNINIIAKIENGEGVENIDSIIEVSDGIMIARGDMGVEIPCEEVPVIQKMIIKKVYKAGKQVITATQMLDSMMKNPRPTRAETTDVANAIYDGTSAIMLSGETAAGDYPVEALRMMVRIADRTEQDIDYKKRFFRYEKEEQPDVTDAICHATCTTAHDLNAKAVITVTKSGRSARAISRYRPACPIIGCTMEEKVSRQINLSWGVYPIVIKEEKNVFDLFAHSIVGAKEHGYLESGDTVVITSGVPIGKSGTTNMMKVDTVH
;
A
#
# COMPACT_ATOMS: atom_id res chain seq x y z
N MET A 1 7.65 -13.52 16.12
CA MET A 1 6.48 -13.19 15.25
C MET A 1 6.65 -11.77 14.75
N ARG A 2 6.88 -11.59 13.44
CA ARG A 2 7.10 -10.29 12.80
C ARG A 2 5.80 -9.46 12.76
N LYS A 3 5.83 -8.23 13.23
CA LYS A 3 4.66 -7.35 13.29
C LYS A 3 4.45 -6.54 12.01
N THR A 4 5.55 -6.04 11.39
CA THR A 4 5.51 -5.32 10.11
C THR A 4 5.16 -6.27 8.97
N LYS A 5 4.20 -5.91 8.15
CA LYS A 5 3.71 -6.75 7.05
C LYS A 5 4.55 -6.53 5.79
N ILE A 6 4.57 -7.52 4.90
CA ILE A 6 5.31 -7.42 3.64
C ILE A 6 4.39 -7.67 2.46
N ILE A 7 4.46 -6.77 1.50
CA ILE A 7 3.77 -6.85 0.21
C ILE A 7 4.80 -7.21 -0.85
N CYS A 8 4.50 -8.20 -1.69
CA CYS A 8 5.33 -8.55 -2.83
C CYS A 8 4.53 -8.35 -4.12
N THR A 9 5.12 -7.66 -5.09
CA THR A 9 4.52 -7.50 -6.42
C THR A 9 4.76 -8.77 -7.23
N LEU A 10 3.68 -9.28 -7.82
CA LEU A 10 3.74 -10.43 -8.71
C LEU A 10 4.09 -9.98 -10.13
N GLY A 11 4.79 -10.84 -10.87
CA GLY A 11 5.21 -10.59 -12.22
C GLY A 11 6.01 -11.77 -12.78
N PRO A 12 6.71 -11.60 -13.90
CA PRO A 12 7.41 -12.70 -14.59
C PRO A 12 8.38 -13.48 -13.71
N ALA A 13 8.98 -12.85 -12.68
CA ALA A 13 9.89 -13.56 -11.77
C ALA A 13 9.13 -14.53 -10.84
N THR A 14 7.91 -14.16 -10.40
CA THR A 14 7.06 -14.99 -9.54
C THR A 14 6.30 -16.08 -10.30
N ASP A 15 6.24 -15.98 -11.63
CA ASP A 15 5.62 -17.00 -12.49
C ASP A 15 6.51 -18.26 -12.61
N ARG A 16 7.82 -18.12 -12.34
CA ARG A 16 8.82 -19.20 -12.46
C ARG A 16 8.63 -20.25 -11.37
N GLY A 17 8.53 -21.50 -11.76
CA GLY A 17 8.55 -22.66 -10.86
C GLY A 17 7.68 -22.49 -9.59
N ASP A 18 8.31 -22.64 -8.44
CA ASP A 18 7.70 -22.56 -7.10
C ASP A 18 7.96 -21.22 -6.37
N VAL A 19 8.45 -20.20 -7.07
CA VAL A 19 8.82 -18.90 -6.47
C VAL A 19 7.64 -18.31 -5.68
N LEU A 20 6.44 -18.27 -6.24
CA LEU A 20 5.27 -17.74 -5.52
C LEU A 20 4.96 -18.54 -4.25
N GLU A 21 5.07 -19.87 -4.29
CA GLU A 21 4.89 -20.73 -3.12
C GLU A 21 5.97 -20.43 -2.05
N GLN A 22 7.20 -20.23 -2.46
CA GLN A 22 8.28 -19.84 -1.55
C GLN A 22 8.01 -18.47 -0.93
N LEU A 23 7.57 -17.46 -1.69
CA LEU A 23 7.21 -16.15 -1.13
C LEU A 23 6.13 -16.24 -0.06
N ILE A 24 5.09 -17.07 -0.28
CA ILE A 24 4.03 -17.30 0.72
C ILE A 24 4.62 -17.90 2.00
N LYS A 25 5.45 -18.93 1.88
CA LYS A 25 6.06 -19.63 3.02
C LYS A 25 7.08 -18.77 3.77
N GLU A 26 7.79 -17.90 3.08
CA GLU A 26 8.80 -16.99 3.65
C GLU A 26 8.19 -15.73 4.28
N GLY A 27 6.86 -15.57 4.20
CA GLY A 27 6.14 -14.55 4.98
C GLY A 27 5.60 -13.37 4.19
N MET A 28 5.32 -13.52 2.91
CA MET A 28 4.50 -12.57 2.16
C MET A 28 3.09 -12.49 2.76
N ASN A 29 2.63 -11.28 3.08
CA ASN A 29 1.31 -11.04 3.65
C ASN A 29 0.28 -10.60 2.60
N VAL A 30 0.74 -9.90 1.56
CA VAL A 30 -0.11 -9.37 0.47
C VAL A 30 0.60 -9.57 -0.86
N ALA A 31 -0.12 -10.07 -1.85
CA ALA A 31 0.30 -10.14 -3.23
C ALA A 31 -0.25 -8.91 -3.98
N ARG A 32 0.63 -8.08 -4.56
CA ARG A 32 0.26 -6.92 -5.38
C ARG A 32 0.26 -7.30 -6.85
N PHE A 33 -0.83 -6.97 -7.54
CA PHE A 33 -1.02 -7.10 -8.97
C PHE A 33 -0.99 -5.71 -9.60
N ASN A 34 0.05 -5.43 -10.40
CA ASN A 34 0.20 -4.12 -11.04
C ASN A 34 -0.52 -4.12 -12.40
N PHE A 35 -1.65 -3.43 -12.50
CA PHE A 35 -2.46 -3.34 -13.70
C PHE A 35 -1.97 -2.29 -14.72
N SER A 36 -0.86 -1.59 -14.42
CA SER A 36 -0.14 -0.82 -15.42
C SER A 36 0.53 -1.72 -16.48
N HIS A 37 0.69 -3.02 -16.19
CA HIS A 37 1.34 -4.01 -17.03
C HIS A 37 0.48 -5.27 -17.18
N GLY A 38 0.61 -5.92 -18.35
CA GLY A 38 -0.12 -7.13 -18.66
C GLY A 38 -1.61 -6.87 -19.00
N ASP A 39 -2.30 -7.92 -19.34
CA ASP A 39 -3.74 -7.92 -19.61
C ASP A 39 -4.51 -8.68 -18.51
N HIS A 40 -5.85 -8.66 -18.62
CA HIS A 40 -6.72 -9.33 -17.64
C HIS A 40 -6.54 -10.85 -17.63
N GLU A 41 -6.18 -11.48 -18.74
CA GLU A 41 -5.98 -12.93 -18.80
C GLU A 41 -4.70 -13.34 -18.04
N GLU A 42 -3.62 -12.60 -18.24
CA GLU A 42 -2.37 -12.79 -17.50
C GLU A 42 -2.56 -12.58 -16.00
N GLN A 43 -3.27 -11.51 -15.61
CA GLN A 43 -3.55 -11.25 -14.19
C GLN A 43 -4.44 -12.33 -13.59
N ARG A 44 -5.46 -12.81 -14.32
CA ARG A 44 -6.32 -13.93 -13.85
C ARG A 44 -5.52 -15.18 -13.56
N GLY A 45 -4.60 -15.55 -14.44
CA GLY A 45 -3.74 -16.73 -14.23
C GLY A 45 -2.91 -16.62 -12.93
N ARG A 46 -2.36 -15.43 -12.63
CA ARG A 46 -1.64 -15.19 -11.38
C ARG A 46 -2.56 -15.21 -10.16
N ILE A 47 -3.78 -14.67 -10.26
CA ILE A 47 -4.78 -14.69 -9.18
C ILE A 47 -5.20 -16.12 -8.84
N GLU A 48 -5.48 -16.94 -9.84
CA GLU A 48 -5.84 -18.36 -9.65
C GLU A 48 -4.69 -19.15 -9.00
N LYS A 49 -3.46 -18.92 -9.46
CA LYS A 49 -2.25 -19.51 -8.85
C LYS A 49 -2.10 -19.09 -7.37
N LEU A 50 -2.32 -17.80 -7.06
CA LEU A 50 -2.30 -17.32 -5.68
C LEU A 50 -3.38 -18.02 -4.83
N ARG A 51 -4.62 -18.13 -5.30
CA ARG A 51 -5.72 -18.78 -4.59
C ARG A 51 -5.36 -20.22 -4.24
N SER A 52 -4.93 -21.01 -5.23
CA SER A 52 -4.54 -22.41 -5.02
C SER A 52 -3.39 -22.56 -4.01
N LEU A 53 -2.35 -21.71 -4.12
CA LEU A 53 -1.22 -21.79 -3.21
C LEU A 53 -1.55 -21.29 -1.80
N ARG A 54 -2.41 -20.27 -1.67
CA ARG A 54 -2.92 -19.77 -0.38
C ARG A 54 -3.62 -20.86 0.40
N GLU A 55 -4.53 -21.60 -0.25
CA GLU A 55 -5.22 -22.75 0.34
C GLU A 55 -4.23 -23.86 0.71
N LYS A 56 -3.34 -24.23 -0.21
CA LYS A 56 -2.32 -25.27 0.04
C LYS A 56 -1.42 -24.94 1.22
N CYS A 57 -1.04 -23.68 1.39
CA CYS A 57 -0.13 -23.22 2.45
C CYS A 57 -0.86 -22.89 3.75
N GLY A 58 -2.18 -22.77 3.75
CA GLY A 58 -2.97 -22.34 4.91
C GLY A 58 -2.65 -20.93 5.38
N GLN A 59 -2.26 -20.02 4.45
CA GLN A 59 -1.85 -18.65 4.77
C GLN A 59 -2.84 -17.65 4.18
N PRO A 60 -3.36 -16.69 4.96
CA PRO A 60 -4.36 -15.71 4.50
C PRO A 60 -3.71 -14.55 3.73
N VAL A 61 -2.99 -14.85 2.65
CA VAL A 61 -2.36 -13.84 1.80
C VAL A 61 -3.43 -13.06 1.06
N ALA A 62 -3.46 -11.74 1.23
CA ALA A 62 -4.41 -10.87 0.55
C ALA A 62 -3.99 -10.58 -0.90
N ALA A 63 -4.97 -10.26 -1.74
CA ALA A 63 -4.78 -9.82 -3.12
C ALA A 63 -5.06 -8.30 -3.24
N LEU A 64 -4.10 -7.55 -3.76
CA LEU A 64 -4.17 -6.11 -3.93
C LEU A 64 -4.03 -5.77 -5.42
N LEU A 65 -5.09 -5.20 -6.01
CA LEU A 65 -5.09 -4.62 -7.35
C LEU A 65 -4.53 -3.20 -7.28
N ASP A 66 -3.48 -2.91 -8.04
CA ASP A 66 -2.88 -1.57 -8.14
C ASP A 66 -3.22 -0.98 -9.51
N THR A 67 -4.01 0.11 -9.53
CA THR A 67 -4.50 0.75 -10.75
C THR A 67 -3.38 1.48 -11.48
N LYS A 68 -3.59 1.78 -12.76
CA LYS A 68 -2.66 2.61 -13.51
C LYS A 68 -2.71 4.07 -13.08
N GLY A 69 -3.91 4.60 -12.89
CA GLY A 69 -4.16 6.00 -12.57
C GLY A 69 -3.99 6.98 -13.73
N PRO A 70 -4.25 8.27 -13.49
CA PRO A 70 -4.19 9.33 -14.50
C PRO A 70 -2.73 9.74 -14.80
N GLU A 71 -2.08 9.04 -15.71
CA GLU A 71 -0.73 9.33 -16.17
C GLU A 71 -0.71 10.08 -17.50
N ILE A 72 0.17 11.06 -17.62
CA ILE A 72 0.52 11.67 -18.90
C ILE A 72 1.73 10.92 -19.48
N ARG A 73 1.67 10.55 -20.75
CA ARG A 73 2.78 9.86 -21.43
C ARG A 73 3.05 10.47 -22.81
N LEU A 74 4.29 10.37 -23.23
CA LEU A 74 4.64 10.54 -24.65
C LEU A 74 4.00 9.42 -25.47
N ARG A 75 3.59 9.74 -26.72
CA ARG A 75 3.16 8.75 -27.70
C ARG A 75 4.37 8.21 -28.49
N ASP A 76 4.14 7.60 -29.64
CA ASP A 76 5.16 6.94 -30.45
C ASP A 76 6.08 7.96 -31.17
N PHE A 77 7.34 7.57 -31.33
CA PHE A 77 8.37 8.26 -32.10
C PHE A 77 8.68 7.49 -33.38
N GLU A 78 9.06 8.25 -34.46
CA GLU A 78 9.47 7.67 -35.76
C GLU A 78 10.61 6.66 -35.57
N ASP A 79 11.65 7.03 -34.82
CA ASP A 79 12.84 6.23 -34.57
C ASP A 79 12.79 5.47 -33.22
N LYS A 80 11.60 5.36 -32.59
CA LYS A 80 11.39 4.80 -31.23
C LYS A 80 12.14 5.52 -30.10
N LYS A 81 13.27 6.16 -30.38
CA LYS A 81 14.12 6.87 -29.43
C LYS A 81 14.86 8.02 -30.12
N VAL A 82 14.88 9.19 -29.52
CA VAL A 82 15.59 10.37 -29.98
C VAL A 82 16.44 10.95 -28.87
N MET A 83 17.58 11.58 -29.22
CA MET A 83 18.43 12.32 -28.30
C MET A 83 18.01 13.78 -28.33
N LEU A 84 17.78 14.34 -27.16
CA LEU A 84 17.53 15.75 -26.94
C LEU A 84 18.80 16.40 -26.36
N GLU A 85 19.07 17.63 -26.79
CA GLU A 85 20.24 18.40 -26.36
C GLU A 85 19.79 19.57 -25.49
N LYS A 86 20.59 19.89 -24.48
CA LYS A 86 20.34 21.05 -23.60
C LYS A 86 20.27 22.33 -24.39
N GLY A 87 19.24 23.14 -24.14
CA GLY A 87 18.98 24.41 -24.77
C GLY A 87 18.21 24.34 -26.09
N GLN A 88 17.96 23.15 -26.63
CA GLN A 88 17.08 23.04 -27.79
C GLN A 88 15.60 23.27 -27.39
N THR A 89 14.83 23.75 -28.37
CA THR A 89 13.38 23.81 -28.24
C THR A 89 12.77 22.42 -28.53
N PHE A 90 11.84 21.98 -27.70
CA PHE A 90 11.05 20.76 -27.90
C PHE A 90 9.58 21.08 -27.70
N ILE A 91 8.72 20.59 -28.61
CA ILE A 91 7.29 20.92 -28.61
C ILE A 91 6.49 19.71 -28.14
N LEU A 92 5.65 19.92 -27.11
CA LEU A 92 4.65 18.94 -26.71
C LEU A 92 3.29 19.34 -27.27
N THR A 93 2.61 18.39 -27.92
CA THR A 93 1.32 18.64 -28.59
C THR A 93 0.29 17.56 -28.24
N GLY A 94 -0.98 17.98 -28.11
CA GLY A 94 -2.12 17.06 -28.03
C GLY A 94 -2.50 16.44 -29.39
N GLU A 95 -2.02 17.00 -30.49
CA GLU A 95 -2.27 16.45 -31.85
C GLU A 95 -1.53 15.11 -31.99
N GLU A 96 -2.19 14.15 -32.65
CA GLU A 96 -1.62 12.82 -32.89
C GLU A 96 -0.61 12.85 -34.03
N VAL A 97 0.68 12.95 -33.67
CA VAL A 97 1.81 12.95 -34.62
C VAL A 97 2.88 11.95 -34.14
N LEU A 98 3.65 11.40 -35.05
CA LEU A 98 4.86 10.66 -34.71
C LEU A 98 5.92 11.64 -34.19
N GLY A 99 6.45 11.34 -33.00
CA GLY A 99 7.47 12.18 -32.37
C GLY A 99 8.82 12.09 -33.08
N ASN A 100 9.58 13.18 -33.02
CA ASN A 100 10.94 13.29 -33.55
C ASN A 100 11.80 14.16 -32.63
N LYS A 101 12.92 14.70 -33.11
CA LYS A 101 13.81 15.57 -32.31
C LYS A 101 13.22 16.94 -31.98
N GLU A 102 12.16 17.35 -32.64
CA GLU A 102 11.59 18.70 -32.50
C GLU A 102 10.28 18.70 -31.72
N ARG A 103 9.48 17.62 -31.84
CA ARG A 103 8.13 17.55 -31.24
C ARG A 103 7.71 16.13 -30.92
N ALA A 104 6.77 15.99 -29.99
CA ALA A 104 6.11 14.73 -29.68
C ALA A 104 4.66 14.95 -29.21
N SER A 105 3.81 13.97 -29.55
CA SER A 105 2.46 13.85 -29.00
C SER A 105 2.45 13.38 -27.56
N ILE A 106 1.47 13.87 -26.81
CA ILE A 106 1.19 13.46 -25.43
C ILE A 106 -0.22 12.88 -25.31
N THR A 107 -0.42 12.04 -24.29
CA THR A 107 -1.73 11.37 -24.06
C THR A 107 -2.78 12.31 -23.48
N TYR A 108 -2.39 13.36 -22.77
CA TYR A 108 -3.29 14.37 -22.23
C TYR A 108 -3.32 15.61 -23.12
N GLU A 109 -4.29 15.66 -24.02
CA GLU A 109 -4.38 16.66 -25.09
C GLU A 109 -4.56 18.10 -24.57
N ASN A 110 -5.12 18.27 -23.38
CA ASN A 110 -5.43 19.57 -22.76
C ASN A 110 -4.33 20.10 -21.84
N LEU A 111 -3.18 19.47 -21.75
CA LEU A 111 -2.07 19.93 -20.88
C LEU A 111 -1.72 21.41 -21.09
N TRP A 112 -1.86 21.92 -22.32
CA TRP A 112 -1.63 23.32 -22.66
C TRP A 112 -2.51 24.33 -21.88
N GLN A 113 -3.65 23.90 -21.32
CA GLN A 113 -4.54 24.73 -20.50
C GLN A 113 -4.10 24.78 -19.04
N ASP A 114 -3.42 23.75 -18.56
CA ASP A 114 -3.05 23.61 -17.14
C ASP A 114 -1.67 24.23 -16.86
N VAL A 115 -0.79 24.27 -17.86
CA VAL A 115 0.58 24.80 -17.71
C VAL A 115 0.66 26.29 -18.06
N THR A 116 1.69 26.96 -17.54
CA THR A 116 2.00 28.36 -17.85
C THR A 116 3.47 28.52 -18.20
N VAL A 117 3.86 29.67 -18.73
CA VAL A 117 5.27 30.02 -18.99
C VAL A 117 6.06 29.90 -17.67
N GLY A 118 7.19 29.23 -17.72
CA GLY A 118 8.02 28.92 -16.56
C GLY A 118 7.70 27.58 -15.88
N THR A 119 6.57 26.92 -16.21
CA THR A 119 6.25 25.58 -15.67
C THR A 119 7.35 24.59 -16.04
N LYS A 120 7.74 23.77 -15.06
CA LYS A 120 8.70 22.69 -15.24
C LYS A 120 7.97 21.42 -15.67
N ILE A 121 8.47 20.76 -16.70
CA ILE A 121 7.97 19.46 -17.17
C ILE A 121 9.12 18.47 -17.08
N LEU A 122 8.83 17.29 -16.53
CA LEU A 122 9.80 16.20 -16.37
C LEU A 122 9.37 15.00 -17.22
N ILE A 123 10.33 14.36 -17.87
CA ILE A 123 10.09 13.18 -18.70
C ILE A 123 10.98 12.04 -18.20
N ASP A 124 10.46 10.79 -18.27
CA ASP A 124 11.16 9.56 -17.90
C ASP A 124 11.68 9.62 -16.45
N ASP A 125 10.76 9.74 -15.49
CA ASP A 125 11.03 9.82 -14.04
C ASP A 125 12.02 10.96 -13.68
N GLY A 126 11.95 12.05 -14.42
CA GLY A 126 12.79 13.23 -14.19
C GLY A 126 14.18 13.18 -14.83
N LEU A 127 14.49 12.16 -15.63
CA LEU A 127 15.77 12.07 -16.34
C LEU A 127 15.95 13.21 -17.34
N ILE A 128 14.86 13.72 -17.93
CA ILE A 128 14.86 14.89 -18.79
C ILE A 128 13.98 15.97 -18.17
N GLY A 129 14.59 17.13 -17.92
CA GLY A 129 13.89 18.34 -17.49
C GLY A 129 13.64 19.26 -18.66
N MET A 130 12.47 19.91 -18.67
CA MET A 130 12.08 20.95 -19.62
C MET A 130 11.45 22.11 -18.88
N GLN A 131 11.48 23.29 -19.48
CA GLN A 131 10.78 24.47 -18.99
C GLN A 131 9.91 25.04 -20.12
N VAL A 132 8.67 25.37 -19.80
CA VAL A 132 7.73 25.98 -20.75
C VAL A 132 8.14 27.42 -21.03
N ASP A 133 8.40 27.74 -22.31
CA ASP A 133 8.76 29.09 -22.75
C ASP A 133 7.56 29.86 -23.29
N LYS A 134 6.68 29.19 -24.04
CA LYS A 134 5.43 29.73 -24.56
C LYS A 134 4.40 28.66 -24.85
N ILE A 135 3.14 29.07 -24.93
CA ILE A 135 2.01 28.23 -25.36
C ILE A 135 1.36 28.99 -26.54
N GLU A 136 1.24 28.30 -27.65
CA GLU A 136 0.68 28.85 -28.87
C GLU A 136 -0.01 27.76 -29.70
N ASN A 137 -1.21 28.04 -30.19
CA ASN A 137 -2.00 27.09 -31.01
C ASN A 137 -2.19 25.70 -30.37
N LYS A 138 -2.38 25.63 -29.05
CA LYS A 138 -2.45 24.40 -28.23
C LYS A 138 -1.15 23.57 -28.19
N GLU A 139 -0.05 24.14 -28.64
CA GLU A 139 1.28 23.54 -28.51
C GLU A 139 2.04 24.18 -27.35
N ILE A 140 2.83 23.36 -26.66
CA ILE A 140 3.65 23.77 -25.52
C ILE A 140 5.11 23.75 -25.97
N TYR A 141 5.72 24.91 -26.11
CA TYR A 141 7.12 25.10 -26.51
C TYR A 141 7.98 25.11 -25.24
N CYS A 142 8.91 24.16 -25.16
CA CYS A 142 9.77 23.99 -24.00
C CYS A 142 11.24 24.11 -24.37
N THR A 143 12.06 24.71 -23.51
CA THR A 143 13.52 24.57 -23.54
C THR A 143 13.93 23.29 -22.76
N VAL A 144 14.74 22.45 -23.39
CA VAL A 144 15.35 21.25 -22.77
C VAL A 144 16.44 21.69 -21.80
N LEU A 145 16.41 21.23 -20.55
CA LEU A 145 17.32 21.67 -19.50
C LEU A 145 18.59 20.82 -19.36
N ASN A 146 18.56 19.58 -19.85
CA ASN A 146 19.70 18.66 -19.82
C ASN A 146 19.67 17.68 -20.98
N ASP A 147 20.84 17.20 -21.40
CA ASP A 147 20.96 16.20 -22.46
C ASP A 147 20.37 14.87 -22.03
N GLY A 148 19.77 14.15 -22.97
CA GLY A 148 19.31 12.78 -22.73
C GLY A 148 18.38 12.24 -23.82
N ALA A 149 18.05 10.97 -23.68
CA ALA A 149 17.22 10.27 -24.63
C ALA A 149 15.77 10.22 -24.18
N VAL A 150 14.84 10.50 -25.08
CA VAL A 150 13.41 10.23 -24.89
C VAL A 150 12.96 9.12 -25.85
N SER A 151 11.98 8.33 -25.44
CA SER A 151 11.47 7.22 -26.24
C SER A 151 9.96 7.05 -26.08
N ASN A 152 9.38 6.10 -26.80
CA ASN A 152 7.95 5.81 -26.78
C ASN A 152 7.44 5.57 -25.34
N HIS A 153 6.26 6.08 -25.07
CA HIS A 153 5.45 5.83 -23.88
C HIS A 153 6.09 6.24 -22.54
N LYS A 154 7.10 7.14 -22.55
CA LYS A 154 7.70 7.67 -21.33
C LYS A 154 6.73 8.57 -20.58
N GLY A 155 6.73 8.45 -19.25
CA GLY A 155 5.92 9.27 -18.35
C GLY A 155 6.30 10.74 -18.43
N ILE A 156 5.30 11.60 -18.23
CA ILE A 156 5.45 13.05 -18.11
C ILE A 156 4.90 13.46 -16.75
N ASN A 157 5.70 14.17 -15.98
CA ASN A 157 5.31 14.77 -14.71
C ASN A 157 5.35 16.29 -14.81
N VAL A 158 4.43 16.95 -14.14
CA VAL A 158 4.32 18.41 -14.11
C VAL A 158 4.26 18.90 -12.66
N PRO A 159 5.40 18.92 -11.96
CA PRO A 159 5.46 19.20 -10.53
C PRO A 159 4.78 20.51 -10.13
N GLY A 160 3.93 20.45 -9.09
CA GLY A 160 3.27 21.62 -8.52
C GLY A 160 2.14 22.21 -9.34
N ILE A 161 1.68 21.53 -10.39
CA ILE A 161 0.56 21.97 -11.24
C ILE A 161 -0.66 21.08 -10.99
N HIS A 162 -1.80 21.72 -10.74
CA HIS A 162 -3.08 21.01 -10.71
C HIS A 162 -3.50 20.64 -12.14
N LEU A 163 -3.65 19.35 -12.41
CA LEU A 163 -4.07 18.84 -13.71
C LEU A 163 -5.58 18.58 -13.72
N ALA A 164 -6.30 19.19 -14.67
CA ALA A 164 -7.75 19.05 -14.81
C ALA A 164 -8.14 17.73 -15.54
N MET A 165 -7.36 16.66 -15.32
CA MET A 165 -7.62 15.33 -15.87
C MET A 165 -8.72 14.63 -15.08
N GLU A 166 -9.60 13.88 -15.78
CA GLU A 166 -10.47 12.91 -15.14
C GLU A 166 -9.62 11.89 -14.35
N TYR A 167 -10.08 11.57 -13.15
CA TYR A 167 -9.31 10.69 -12.27
C TYR A 167 -9.39 9.22 -12.75
N LEU A 168 -10.59 8.69 -12.97
CA LEU A 168 -10.77 7.32 -13.45
C LEU A 168 -10.81 7.25 -14.97
N SER A 169 -9.74 6.73 -15.56
CA SER A 169 -9.74 6.34 -16.96
C SER A 169 -10.68 5.17 -17.23
N GLU A 170 -11.10 4.99 -18.49
CA GLU A 170 -11.90 3.81 -18.87
C GLU A 170 -11.14 2.50 -18.58
N LYS A 171 -9.82 2.50 -18.74
CA LYS A 171 -8.99 1.34 -18.38
C LYS A 171 -9.06 1.05 -16.87
N ASP A 172 -8.87 2.04 -16.02
CA ASP A 172 -8.93 1.84 -14.56
C ASP A 172 -10.32 1.38 -14.13
N ARG A 173 -11.38 1.90 -14.76
CA ARG A 173 -12.75 1.44 -14.53
C ARG A 173 -12.91 -0.04 -14.86
N GLN A 174 -12.41 -0.51 -16.02
CA GLN A 174 -12.45 -1.90 -16.41
C GLN A 174 -11.59 -2.78 -15.49
N ASP A 175 -10.42 -2.32 -15.08
CA ASP A 175 -9.54 -3.02 -14.16
C ASP A 175 -10.20 -3.20 -12.77
N ILE A 176 -10.87 -2.18 -12.26
CA ILE A 176 -11.60 -2.26 -10.98
C ILE A 176 -12.80 -3.22 -11.08
N LEU A 177 -13.56 -3.16 -12.17
CA LEU A 177 -14.66 -4.11 -12.42
C LEU A 177 -14.15 -5.56 -12.50
N PHE A 178 -13.03 -5.77 -13.16
CA PHE A 178 -12.34 -7.06 -13.16
C PHE A 178 -11.91 -7.47 -11.73
N GLY A 179 -11.39 -6.54 -10.94
CA GLY A 179 -11.03 -6.78 -9.53
C GLY A 179 -12.22 -7.22 -8.67
N ILE A 180 -13.41 -6.68 -8.92
CA ILE A 180 -14.66 -7.12 -8.26
C ILE A 180 -14.97 -8.56 -8.63
N GLN A 181 -14.92 -8.90 -9.93
CA GLN A 181 -15.19 -10.25 -10.42
C GLN A 181 -14.20 -11.29 -9.84
N GLU A 182 -12.95 -10.87 -9.66
CA GLU A 182 -11.88 -11.70 -9.12
C GLU A 182 -11.76 -11.63 -7.58
N ASP A 183 -12.78 -11.15 -6.86
CA ASP A 183 -12.81 -11.06 -5.38
C ASP A 183 -11.51 -10.50 -4.78
N MET A 184 -10.99 -9.40 -5.32
CA MET A 184 -9.83 -8.71 -4.77
C MET A 184 -10.12 -8.20 -3.36
N ASP A 185 -9.10 -8.18 -2.50
CA ASP A 185 -9.21 -7.72 -1.11
C ASP A 185 -9.01 -6.21 -1.00
N PHE A 186 -8.15 -5.64 -1.87
CA PHE A 186 -7.80 -4.23 -1.91
C PHE A 186 -7.73 -3.70 -3.34
N VAL A 187 -8.05 -2.41 -3.48
CA VAL A 187 -7.68 -1.59 -4.64
C VAL A 187 -6.70 -0.51 -4.15
N ALA A 188 -5.49 -0.50 -4.68
CA ALA A 188 -4.53 0.60 -4.50
C ALA A 188 -4.76 1.60 -5.64
N ALA A 189 -5.21 2.78 -5.27
CA ALA A 189 -5.62 3.86 -6.14
C ALA A 189 -4.43 4.76 -6.46
N SER A 190 -3.92 4.73 -7.69
CA SER A 190 -2.74 5.50 -8.10
C SER A 190 -3.04 6.98 -8.30
N PHE A 191 -2.06 7.83 -8.01
CA PHE A 191 -2.08 9.28 -8.21
C PHE A 191 -3.27 10.00 -7.58
N VAL A 192 -3.70 9.59 -6.38
CA VAL A 192 -4.77 10.27 -5.64
C VAL A 192 -4.35 11.70 -5.30
N ARG A 193 -5.21 12.67 -5.66
CA ARG A 193 -5.01 14.10 -5.44
C ARG A 193 -5.92 14.64 -4.33
N SER A 194 -7.12 14.05 -4.20
CA SER A 194 -8.15 14.53 -3.29
C SER A 194 -9.03 13.40 -2.71
N ALA A 195 -9.87 13.74 -1.74
CA ALA A 195 -10.89 12.83 -1.22
C ALA A 195 -11.89 12.41 -2.31
N ASP A 196 -12.20 13.29 -3.26
CA ASP A 196 -13.18 13.02 -4.33
C ASP A 196 -12.69 11.91 -5.26
N ASP A 197 -11.39 11.84 -5.55
CA ASP A 197 -10.79 10.75 -6.32
C ASP A 197 -11.04 9.38 -5.66
N VAL A 198 -10.87 9.30 -4.34
CA VAL A 198 -11.14 8.06 -3.58
C VAL A 198 -12.63 7.73 -3.56
N LEU A 199 -13.49 8.75 -3.39
CA LEU A 199 -14.94 8.59 -3.38
C LEU A 199 -15.49 8.17 -4.74
N GLU A 200 -14.83 8.55 -5.83
CA GLU A 200 -15.20 8.08 -7.18
C GLU A 200 -14.98 6.57 -7.32
N ILE A 201 -13.83 6.05 -6.84
CA ILE A 201 -13.59 4.60 -6.78
C ILE A 201 -14.60 3.91 -5.86
N ARG A 202 -14.89 4.47 -4.69
CA ARG A 202 -15.85 3.90 -3.75
C ARG A 202 -17.23 3.75 -4.39
N ARG A 203 -17.71 4.79 -5.08
CA ARG A 203 -18.98 4.72 -5.82
C ARG A 203 -18.99 3.62 -6.86
N LEU A 204 -17.92 3.51 -7.68
CA LEU A 204 -17.79 2.45 -8.67
C LEU A 204 -17.84 1.06 -8.03
N LEU A 205 -17.14 0.85 -6.92
CA LEU A 205 -17.15 -0.41 -6.17
C LEU A 205 -18.55 -0.73 -5.63
N ASP A 206 -19.20 0.24 -4.97
CA ASP A 206 -20.51 0.04 -4.33
C ASP A 206 -21.61 -0.26 -5.34
N GLU A 207 -21.63 0.43 -6.48
CA GLU A 207 -22.58 0.23 -7.57
C GLU A 207 -22.44 -1.15 -8.26
N ASN A 208 -21.28 -1.78 -8.17
CA ASN A 208 -20.97 -3.06 -8.84
C ASN A 208 -20.75 -4.23 -7.87
N GLY A 209 -21.15 -4.10 -6.60
CA GLY A 209 -21.08 -5.18 -5.61
C GLY A 209 -19.73 -5.36 -4.93
N GLY A 210 -18.78 -4.45 -5.15
CA GLY A 210 -17.44 -4.44 -4.54
C GLY A 210 -17.34 -3.67 -3.21
N TRP A 211 -18.46 -3.44 -2.53
CA TRP A 211 -18.55 -2.67 -1.27
C TRP A 211 -17.60 -3.16 -0.16
N ASN A 212 -17.20 -4.43 -0.21
CA ASN A 212 -16.30 -5.06 0.76
C ASN A 212 -14.82 -5.04 0.34
N ILE A 213 -14.47 -4.35 -0.74
CA ILE A 213 -13.08 -4.14 -1.18
C ILE A 213 -12.56 -2.87 -0.50
N ASN A 214 -11.40 -2.95 0.15
CA ASN A 214 -10.77 -1.81 0.81
C ASN A 214 -9.97 -0.98 -0.19
N ILE A 215 -9.98 0.35 -0.01
CA ILE A 215 -9.24 1.28 -0.86
C ILE A 215 -7.98 1.77 -0.13
N ILE A 216 -6.83 1.58 -0.76
CA ILE A 216 -5.53 2.13 -0.35
C ILE A 216 -5.20 3.30 -1.28
N ALA A 217 -5.28 4.53 -0.79
CA ALA A 217 -4.92 5.70 -1.59
C ALA A 217 -3.39 5.82 -1.69
N LYS A 218 -2.86 5.93 -2.91
CA LYS A 218 -1.42 6.13 -3.16
C LYS A 218 -1.13 7.63 -3.24
N ILE A 219 -0.21 8.08 -2.40
CA ILE A 219 0.25 9.47 -2.36
C ILE A 219 1.56 9.54 -3.15
N GLU A 220 1.48 10.18 -4.31
CA GLU A 220 2.50 10.19 -5.35
C GLU A 220 2.82 11.60 -5.88
N ASN A 221 2.08 12.62 -5.41
CA ASN A 221 2.18 14.00 -5.88
C ASN A 221 1.99 15.02 -4.76
N GLY A 222 2.30 16.28 -5.02
CA GLY A 222 2.20 17.37 -4.04
C GLY A 222 0.78 17.64 -3.59
N GLU A 223 -0.20 17.60 -4.50
CA GLU A 223 -1.62 17.83 -4.20
C GLU A 223 -2.16 16.77 -3.22
N GLY A 224 -1.81 15.49 -3.41
CA GLY A 224 -2.16 14.41 -2.48
C GLY A 224 -1.53 14.59 -1.10
N VAL A 225 -0.33 15.17 -1.01
CA VAL A 225 0.30 15.51 0.27
C VAL A 225 -0.44 16.65 0.97
N GLU A 226 -0.82 17.69 0.25
CA GLU A 226 -1.58 18.83 0.78
C GLU A 226 -2.95 18.40 1.30
N ASN A 227 -3.64 17.51 0.58
CA ASN A 227 -4.97 17.01 0.89
C ASN A 227 -4.97 15.75 1.77
N ILE A 228 -3.84 15.37 2.35
CA ILE A 228 -3.66 14.08 3.02
C ILE A 228 -4.70 13.81 4.11
N ASP A 229 -5.12 14.81 4.87
CA ASP A 229 -6.07 14.61 5.98
C ASP A 229 -7.45 14.18 5.45
N SER A 230 -7.97 14.86 4.43
CA SER A 230 -9.26 14.49 3.80
C SER A 230 -9.19 13.14 3.06
N ILE A 231 -8.05 12.82 2.45
CA ILE A 231 -7.83 11.51 1.81
C ILE A 231 -7.82 10.39 2.86
N ILE A 232 -7.16 10.61 4.00
CA ILE A 232 -7.16 9.63 5.10
C ILE A 232 -8.58 9.37 5.59
N GLU A 233 -9.45 10.37 5.69
CA GLU A 233 -10.81 10.19 6.19
C GLU A 233 -11.63 9.20 5.36
N VAL A 234 -11.52 9.25 4.03
CA VAL A 234 -12.35 8.49 3.09
C VAL A 234 -11.72 7.18 2.60
N SER A 235 -10.41 6.96 2.80
CA SER A 235 -9.70 5.74 2.41
C SER A 235 -9.61 4.73 3.55
N ASP A 236 -9.36 3.45 3.24
CA ASP A 236 -9.10 2.39 4.23
C ASP A 236 -7.63 2.32 4.66
N GLY A 237 -6.73 2.85 3.85
CA GLY A 237 -5.31 2.97 4.12
C GLY A 237 -4.60 3.87 3.12
N ILE A 238 -3.32 4.10 3.36
CA ILE A 238 -2.46 4.96 2.53
C ILE A 238 -1.21 4.18 2.10
N MET A 239 -0.80 4.36 0.84
CA MET A 239 0.51 3.93 0.34
C MET A 239 1.36 5.15 0.01
N ILE A 240 2.54 5.23 0.60
CA ILE A 240 3.54 6.25 0.32
C ILE A 240 4.42 5.69 -0.82
N ALA A 241 4.14 6.08 -2.05
CA ALA A 241 4.84 5.61 -3.24
C ALA A 241 5.99 6.57 -3.56
N ARG A 242 7.12 6.33 -2.89
CA ARG A 242 8.25 7.27 -2.85
C ARG A 242 8.95 7.48 -4.18
N GLY A 243 8.86 6.52 -5.11
CA GLY A 243 9.41 6.64 -6.46
C GLY A 243 8.78 7.79 -7.22
N ASP A 244 7.47 7.72 -7.43
CA ASP A 244 6.71 8.74 -8.16
C ASP A 244 6.67 10.05 -7.38
N MET A 245 6.51 9.98 -6.05
CA MET A 245 6.57 11.16 -5.17
C MET A 245 7.90 11.91 -5.32
N GLY A 246 9.04 11.23 -5.41
CA GLY A 246 10.37 11.86 -5.55
C GLY A 246 10.63 12.48 -6.92
N VAL A 247 9.77 12.21 -7.92
CA VAL A 247 9.75 12.94 -9.19
C VAL A 247 8.98 14.26 -9.08
N GLU A 248 7.86 14.23 -8.36
CA GLU A 248 6.94 15.37 -8.19
C GLU A 248 7.39 16.36 -7.11
N ILE A 249 8.09 15.87 -6.08
CA ILE A 249 8.48 16.63 -4.89
C ILE A 249 10.02 16.58 -4.76
N PRO A 250 10.69 17.64 -4.26
CA PRO A 250 12.12 17.59 -3.99
C PRO A 250 12.50 16.37 -3.13
N CYS A 251 13.52 15.63 -3.57
CA CYS A 251 13.92 14.37 -2.93
C CYS A 251 14.21 14.50 -1.43
N GLU A 252 14.74 15.65 -0.99
CA GLU A 252 15.04 15.95 0.42
C GLU A 252 13.78 16.09 1.28
N GLU A 253 12.62 16.40 0.70
CA GLU A 253 11.34 16.49 1.41
C GLU A 253 10.67 15.13 1.62
N VAL A 254 10.95 14.15 0.76
CA VAL A 254 10.28 12.83 0.80
C VAL A 254 10.40 12.14 2.17
N PRO A 255 11.56 12.10 2.86
CA PRO A 255 11.67 11.49 4.19
C PRO A 255 10.83 12.21 5.25
N VAL A 256 10.69 13.53 5.16
CA VAL A 256 9.89 14.34 6.10
C VAL A 256 8.41 14.05 5.90
N ILE A 257 7.97 14.04 4.62
CA ILE A 257 6.60 13.71 4.22
C ILE A 257 6.24 12.27 4.63
N GLN A 258 7.14 11.30 4.40
CA GLN A 258 6.95 9.91 4.85
C GLN A 258 6.64 9.84 6.33
N LYS A 259 7.45 10.46 7.17
CA LYS A 259 7.25 10.46 8.63
C LYS A 259 5.93 11.12 9.03
N MET A 260 5.58 12.22 8.40
CA MET A 260 4.33 12.95 8.63
C MET A 260 3.12 12.09 8.26
N ILE A 261 3.11 11.48 7.08
CA ILE A 261 2.01 10.63 6.62
C ILE A 261 1.88 9.40 7.51
N ILE A 262 2.97 8.69 7.81
CA ILE A 262 2.96 7.52 8.70
C ILE A 262 2.32 7.90 10.04
N LYS A 263 2.71 9.03 10.65
CA LYS A 263 2.15 9.49 11.93
C LYS A 263 0.65 9.77 11.84
N LYS A 264 0.18 10.44 10.79
CA LYS A 264 -1.23 10.77 10.59
C LYS A 264 -2.10 9.52 10.38
N VAL A 265 -1.68 8.61 9.49
CA VAL A 265 -2.42 7.37 9.18
C VAL A 265 -2.45 6.43 10.40
N TYR A 266 -1.34 6.31 11.08
CA TYR A 266 -1.22 5.58 12.33
C TYR A 266 -2.19 6.11 13.39
N LYS A 267 -2.25 7.44 13.56
CA LYS A 267 -3.18 8.11 14.49
C LYS A 267 -4.65 7.86 14.12
N ALA A 268 -4.97 7.81 12.82
CA ALA A 268 -6.30 7.49 12.32
C ALA A 268 -6.68 5.99 12.45
N GLY A 269 -5.78 5.14 12.94
CA GLY A 269 -6.03 3.70 13.07
C GLY A 269 -6.14 2.96 11.74
N LYS A 270 -5.59 3.53 10.67
CA LYS A 270 -5.60 2.97 9.31
C LYS A 270 -4.26 2.32 8.96
N GLN A 271 -4.24 1.60 7.84
CA GLN A 271 -3.05 0.90 7.36
C GLN A 271 -2.16 1.86 6.55
N VAL A 272 -0.86 1.87 6.80
CA VAL A 272 0.12 2.64 6.03
C VAL A 272 1.17 1.71 5.43
N ILE A 273 1.44 1.89 4.14
CA ILE A 273 2.39 1.11 3.37
C ILE A 273 3.52 2.04 2.91
N THR A 274 4.76 1.68 3.20
CA THR A 274 5.93 2.35 2.61
C THR A 274 6.40 1.54 1.42
N ALA A 275 6.43 2.17 0.25
CA ALA A 275 6.61 1.50 -1.02
C ALA A 275 7.71 2.14 -1.88
N THR A 276 8.17 1.37 -2.85
CA THR A 276 9.15 1.69 -3.90
C THR A 276 10.59 1.90 -3.42
N GLN A 277 11.54 1.40 -4.20
CA GLN A 277 12.98 1.54 -3.99
C GLN A 277 13.46 1.09 -2.59
N MET A 278 12.83 0.03 -2.03
CA MET A 278 13.17 -0.47 -0.69
C MET A 278 14.47 -1.29 -0.72
N LEU A 279 14.56 -2.26 -1.63
CA LEU A 279 15.74 -3.12 -1.86
C LEU A 279 16.06 -3.19 -3.36
N ASP A 280 15.96 -2.08 -4.07
CA ASP A 280 16.00 -1.98 -5.54
C ASP A 280 17.25 -2.64 -6.14
N SER A 281 18.41 -2.50 -5.52
CA SER A 281 19.64 -3.14 -5.97
C SER A 281 19.55 -4.68 -6.01
N MET A 282 18.61 -5.27 -5.24
CA MET A 282 18.35 -6.72 -5.24
C MET A 282 17.57 -7.19 -6.47
N MET A 283 17.16 -6.31 -7.36
CA MET A 283 16.74 -6.73 -8.70
C MET A 283 17.85 -7.47 -9.45
N LYS A 284 19.10 -7.08 -9.23
CA LYS A 284 20.29 -7.62 -9.93
C LYS A 284 21.35 -8.20 -9.00
N ASN A 285 21.29 -7.91 -7.72
CA ASN A 285 22.30 -8.34 -6.75
C ASN A 285 21.67 -9.22 -5.66
N PRO A 286 22.39 -10.26 -5.17
CA PRO A 286 21.87 -11.16 -4.12
C PRO A 286 21.86 -10.53 -2.72
N ARG A 287 22.35 -9.29 -2.58
CA ARG A 287 22.40 -8.53 -1.32
C ARG A 287 22.08 -7.05 -1.58
N PRO A 288 21.39 -6.38 -0.66
CA PRO A 288 21.12 -4.95 -0.77
C PRO A 288 22.35 -4.11 -0.41
N THR A 289 22.28 -2.85 -0.73
CA THR A 289 23.19 -1.84 -0.19
C THR A 289 22.93 -1.59 1.29
N ARG A 290 23.89 -0.95 1.97
CA ARG A 290 23.70 -0.53 3.37
C ARG A 290 22.65 0.59 3.50
N ALA A 291 22.57 1.46 2.50
CA ALA A 291 21.57 2.53 2.44
C ALA A 291 20.14 1.97 2.39
N GLU A 292 19.89 0.98 1.52
CA GLU A 292 18.59 0.31 1.42
C GLU A 292 18.22 -0.42 2.72
N THR A 293 19.18 -1.14 3.33
CA THR A 293 18.96 -1.78 4.64
C THR A 293 18.55 -0.77 5.71
N THR A 294 19.18 0.41 5.72
CA THR A 294 18.88 1.49 6.65
C THR A 294 17.52 2.11 6.36
N ASP A 295 17.16 2.28 5.08
CA ASP A 295 15.87 2.81 4.66
C ASP A 295 14.70 1.92 5.10
N VAL A 296 14.79 0.61 4.85
CA VAL A 296 13.79 -0.36 5.34
C VAL A 296 13.65 -0.30 6.85
N ALA A 297 14.76 -0.27 7.59
CA ALA A 297 14.74 -0.17 9.05
C ALA A 297 14.10 1.15 9.52
N ASN A 298 14.42 2.28 8.87
CA ASN A 298 13.83 3.58 9.19
C ASN A 298 12.31 3.62 8.99
N ALA A 299 11.79 3.06 7.90
CA ALA A 299 10.34 2.96 7.69
C ALA A 299 9.65 2.20 8.84
N ILE A 300 10.29 1.15 9.38
CA ILE A 300 9.79 0.37 10.52
C ILE A 300 9.89 1.19 11.82
N TYR A 301 11.00 1.89 12.06
CA TYR A 301 11.13 2.81 13.21
C TYR A 301 10.10 3.93 13.14
N ASP A 302 9.77 4.47 11.97
CA ASP A 302 8.74 5.48 11.77
C ASP A 302 7.34 4.95 12.12
N GLY A 303 7.13 3.62 12.05
CA GLY A 303 5.90 2.96 12.46
C GLY A 303 4.99 2.55 11.30
N THR A 304 5.54 2.35 10.10
CA THR A 304 4.75 1.83 8.97
C THR A 304 4.05 0.51 9.32
N SER A 305 2.88 0.26 8.74
CA SER A 305 2.17 -1.02 8.91
C SER A 305 2.75 -2.11 8.04
N ALA A 306 3.14 -1.73 6.84
CA ALA A 306 3.72 -2.65 5.86
C ALA A 306 4.81 -1.98 5.02
N ILE A 307 5.67 -2.81 4.46
CA ILE A 307 6.72 -2.46 3.51
C ILE A 307 6.52 -3.27 2.24
N MET A 308 6.87 -2.71 1.08
CA MET A 308 6.57 -3.33 -0.21
C MET A 308 7.82 -3.54 -1.06
N LEU A 309 7.92 -4.72 -1.67
CA LEU A 309 8.81 -5.05 -2.77
C LEU A 309 8.07 -4.90 -4.09
N SER A 310 8.64 -4.15 -5.02
CA SER A 310 8.09 -3.86 -6.34
C SER A 310 8.79 -4.70 -7.42
N GLY A 311 9.73 -4.12 -8.15
CA GLY A 311 10.51 -4.79 -9.17
C GLY A 311 11.33 -5.96 -8.63
N GLU A 312 11.78 -5.87 -7.39
CA GLU A 312 12.61 -6.88 -6.70
C GLU A 312 11.96 -8.28 -6.75
N THR A 313 10.62 -8.35 -6.59
CA THR A 313 9.89 -9.62 -6.66
C THR A 313 9.20 -9.84 -8.01
N ALA A 314 8.80 -8.77 -8.72
CA ALA A 314 8.07 -8.89 -9.98
C ALA A 314 8.95 -9.30 -11.16
N ALA A 315 10.16 -8.75 -11.26
CA ALA A 315 11.07 -8.90 -12.41
C ALA A 315 12.53 -9.18 -12.04
N GLY A 316 12.87 -9.10 -10.75
CA GLY A 316 14.22 -9.30 -10.25
C GLY A 316 14.75 -10.71 -10.44
N ASP A 317 16.07 -10.83 -10.39
CA ASP A 317 16.76 -12.13 -10.48
C ASP A 317 16.72 -12.88 -9.14
N TYR A 318 16.46 -12.18 -8.01
CA TYR A 318 16.54 -12.69 -6.64
C TYR A 318 15.26 -12.45 -5.82
N PRO A 319 14.06 -12.84 -6.30
CA PRO A 319 12.78 -12.47 -5.65
C PRO A 319 12.63 -13.05 -4.24
N VAL A 320 13.04 -14.30 -4.01
CA VAL A 320 12.94 -14.96 -2.70
C VAL A 320 13.97 -14.40 -1.71
N GLU A 321 15.19 -14.17 -2.17
CA GLU A 321 16.27 -13.58 -1.38
C GLU A 321 15.94 -12.15 -0.95
N ALA A 322 15.28 -11.37 -1.81
CA ALA A 322 14.81 -10.02 -1.48
C ALA A 322 13.77 -10.06 -0.35
N LEU A 323 12.78 -10.95 -0.43
CA LEU A 323 11.83 -11.14 0.65
C LEU A 323 12.50 -11.61 1.94
N ARG A 324 13.37 -12.62 1.87
CA ARG A 324 14.12 -13.10 3.06
C ARG A 324 14.95 -12.00 3.70
N MET A 325 15.56 -11.14 2.90
CA MET A 325 16.33 -10.00 3.41
C MET A 325 15.41 -9.01 4.11
N MET A 326 14.29 -8.66 3.50
CA MET A 326 13.30 -7.74 4.08
C MET A 326 12.74 -8.28 5.41
N VAL A 327 12.45 -9.58 5.49
CA VAL A 327 12.05 -10.26 6.73
C VAL A 327 13.11 -10.11 7.82
N ARG A 328 14.38 -10.39 7.50
CA ARG A 328 15.49 -10.29 8.47
C ARG A 328 15.69 -8.87 8.99
N ILE A 329 15.55 -7.86 8.10
CA ILE A 329 15.66 -6.46 8.52
C ILE A 329 14.51 -6.12 9.46
N ALA A 330 13.27 -6.53 9.10
CA ALA A 330 12.10 -6.27 9.91
C ALA A 330 12.20 -6.92 11.29
N ASP A 331 12.52 -8.21 11.36
CA ASP A 331 12.66 -8.94 12.62
C ASP A 331 13.73 -8.30 13.52
N ARG A 332 14.90 -7.94 12.95
CA ARG A 332 15.98 -7.33 13.74
C ARG A 332 15.61 -5.93 14.24
N THR A 333 14.97 -5.12 13.39
CA THR A 333 14.54 -3.77 13.75
C THR A 333 13.47 -3.81 14.84
N GLU A 334 12.49 -4.69 14.75
CA GLU A 334 11.43 -4.85 15.74
C GLU A 334 11.94 -5.30 17.11
N GLN A 335 13.02 -6.08 17.17
CA GLN A 335 13.69 -6.46 18.43
C GLN A 335 14.35 -5.27 19.14
N ASP A 336 14.71 -4.22 18.40
CA ASP A 336 15.32 -3.01 18.96
C ASP A 336 14.29 -2.00 19.49
N ILE A 337 13.04 -2.09 19.03
CA ILE A 337 11.97 -1.17 19.43
C ILE A 337 11.39 -1.54 20.80
N ASP A 338 11.50 -0.60 21.75
CA ASP A 338 10.77 -0.69 23.02
C ASP A 338 9.30 -0.25 22.82
N TYR A 339 8.46 -1.23 22.45
CA TYR A 339 7.03 -1.01 22.18
C TYR A 339 6.27 -0.55 23.43
N LYS A 340 6.66 -1.00 24.64
CA LYS A 340 6.04 -0.58 25.89
C LYS A 340 6.28 0.91 26.14
N LYS A 341 7.52 1.35 26.01
CA LYS A 341 7.88 2.77 26.13
C LYS A 341 7.22 3.62 25.05
N ARG A 342 7.13 3.09 23.80
CA ARG A 342 6.44 3.75 22.69
C ARG A 342 4.96 3.93 22.98
N PHE A 343 4.28 2.89 23.48
CA PHE A 343 2.88 2.93 23.87
C PHE A 343 2.59 4.00 24.93
N PHE A 344 3.38 4.07 25.99
CA PHE A 344 3.17 5.05 27.06
C PHE A 344 3.53 6.49 26.67
N ARG A 345 4.20 6.71 25.54
CA ARG A 345 4.43 8.03 24.93
C ARG A 345 3.34 8.44 23.94
N TYR A 346 2.42 7.56 23.66
CA TYR A 346 1.32 7.85 22.72
C TYR A 346 0.44 8.97 23.30
N GLU A 347 0.26 10.03 22.50
CA GLU A 347 -0.64 11.12 22.84
C GLU A 347 -2.09 10.60 22.78
N LYS A 348 -2.80 10.64 23.89
CA LYS A 348 -4.20 10.23 23.95
C LYS A 348 -5.05 11.17 23.12
N GLU A 349 -6.08 10.64 22.50
CA GLU A 349 -7.15 11.44 21.90
C GLU A 349 -7.78 12.35 22.97
N GLU A 350 -8.08 13.58 22.60
CA GLU A 350 -8.77 14.52 23.51
C GLU A 350 -10.19 14.08 23.84
N GLN A 351 -10.86 13.44 22.87
CA GLN A 351 -12.23 12.92 22.99
C GLN A 351 -12.31 11.49 22.42
N PRO A 352 -11.82 10.47 23.16
CA PRO A 352 -11.88 9.09 22.68
C PRO A 352 -13.32 8.57 22.68
N ASP A 353 -13.66 7.80 21.64
CA ASP A 353 -14.89 7.03 21.66
C ASP A 353 -14.78 5.78 22.55
N VAL A 354 -15.87 5.00 22.68
CA VAL A 354 -15.88 3.78 23.50
C VAL A 354 -14.87 2.75 22.97
N THR A 355 -14.74 2.63 21.65
CA THR A 355 -13.80 1.70 21.01
C THR A 355 -12.36 2.07 21.34
N ASP A 356 -12.01 3.37 21.24
CA ASP A 356 -10.68 3.87 21.57
C ASP A 356 -10.32 3.62 23.04
N ALA A 357 -11.26 3.92 23.95
CA ALA A 357 -11.06 3.73 25.37
C ALA A 357 -10.82 2.24 25.73
N ILE A 358 -11.64 1.34 25.17
CA ILE A 358 -11.49 -0.11 25.40
C ILE A 358 -10.21 -0.65 24.76
N CYS A 359 -9.87 -0.25 23.53
CA CYS A 359 -8.64 -0.70 22.88
C CYS A 359 -7.39 -0.20 23.61
N HIS A 360 -7.38 1.05 24.09
CA HIS A 360 -6.31 1.55 24.91
C HIS A 360 -6.18 0.77 26.24
N ALA A 361 -7.30 0.54 26.94
CA ALA A 361 -7.32 -0.24 28.19
C ALA A 361 -6.84 -1.69 27.94
N THR A 362 -7.24 -2.30 26.82
CA THR A 362 -6.78 -3.64 26.40
C THR A 362 -5.27 -3.70 26.25
N CYS A 363 -4.67 -2.73 25.56
CA CYS A 363 -3.22 -2.66 25.39
C CYS A 363 -2.48 -2.35 26.70
N THR A 364 -3.02 -1.46 27.54
CA THR A 364 -2.48 -1.20 28.89
C THR A 364 -2.46 -2.47 29.73
N THR A 365 -3.60 -3.17 29.79
CA THR A 365 -3.71 -4.44 30.54
C THR A 365 -2.75 -5.50 30.01
N ALA A 366 -2.61 -5.60 28.68
CA ALA A 366 -1.67 -6.54 28.07
C ALA A 366 -0.21 -6.21 28.44
N HIS A 367 0.17 -4.94 28.51
CA HIS A 367 1.50 -4.52 28.95
C HIS A 367 1.74 -4.74 30.45
N ASP A 368 0.75 -4.50 31.31
CA ASP A 368 0.87 -4.64 32.75
C ASP A 368 0.99 -6.11 33.15
N LEU A 369 0.24 -6.99 32.49
CA LEU A 369 0.25 -8.42 32.74
C LEU A 369 1.33 -9.17 31.94
N ASN A 370 2.11 -8.50 31.09
CA ASN A 370 3.00 -9.15 30.11
C ASN A 370 2.29 -10.27 29.34
N ALA A 371 1.07 -9.97 28.88
CA ALA A 371 0.23 -10.93 28.17
C ALA A 371 0.94 -11.47 26.92
N LYS A 372 0.75 -12.76 26.65
CA LYS A 372 1.31 -13.44 25.47
C LYS A 372 0.75 -12.89 24.17
N ALA A 373 -0.54 -12.56 24.16
CA ALA A 373 -1.22 -11.97 23.01
C ALA A 373 -2.44 -11.14 23.43
N VAL A 374 -2.85 -10.24 22.54
CA VAL A 374 -4.20 -9.68 22.52
C VAL A 374 -5.01 -10.48 21.48
N ILE A 375 -6.15 -11.03 21.89
CA ILE A 375 -7.12 -11.66 20.98
C ILE A 375 -8.20 -10.62 20.70
N THR A 376 -8.52 -10.39 19.43
CA THR A 376 -9.62 -9.50 19.04
C THR A 376 -10.58 -10.25 18.13
N VAL A 377 -11.86 -10.34 18.57
CA VAL A 377 -12.91 -10.93 17.73
C VAL A 377 -13.59 -9.83 16.93
N THR A 378 -13.59 -9.97 15.62
CA THR A 378 -14.01 -8.89 14.73
C THR A 378 -14.78 -9.41 13.51
N LYS A 379 -15.89 -8.77 13.15
CA LYS A 379 -16.68 -9.08 11.96
C LYS A 379 -16.15 -8.39 10.71
N SER A 380 -15.71 -7.13 10.83
CA SER A 380 -15.27 -6.29 9.71
C SER A 380 -13.77 -5.92 9.76
N GLY A 381 -13.01 -6.51 10.67
CA GLY A 381 -11.61 -6.14 10.88
C GLY A 381 -11.39 -4.86 11.70
N ARG A 382 -12.44 -4.08 12.00
CA ARG A 382 -12.30 -2.78 12.67
C ARG A 382 -11.63 -2.88 14.04
N SER A 383 -12.04 -3.84 14.89
CA SER A 383 -11.42 -4.04 16.21
C SER A 383 -9.95 -4.41 16.10
N ALA A 384 -9.57 -5.25 15.13
CA ALA A 384 -8.17 -5.62 14.92
C ALA A 384 -7.32 -4.42 14.50
N ARG A 385 -7.84 -3.56 13.59
CA ARG A 385 -7.17 -2.31 13.21
C ARG A 385 -7.07 -1.34 14.38
N ALA A 386 -8.12 -1.22 15.20
CA ALA A 386 -8.14 -0.34 16.37
C ALA A 386 -7.10 -0.75 17.43
N ILE A 387 -6.94 -2.06 17.71
CA ILE A 387 -5.86 -2.55 18.57
C ILE A 387 -4.48 -2.34 17.92
N SER A 388 -4.36 -2.63 16.60
CA SER A 388 -3.11 -2.46 15.85
C SER A 388 -2.58 -1.03 15.93
N ARG A 389 -3.45 -0.03 15.97
CA ARG A 389 -3.11 1.40 16.16
C ARG A 389 -2.24 1.64 17.38
N TYR A 390 -2.44 0.92 18.47
CA TYR A 390 -1.69 1.09 19.73
C TYR A 390 -0.35 0.36 19.74
N ARG A 391 -0.02 -0.42 18.71
CA ARG A 391 1.27 -1.12 18.57
C ARG A 391 1.69 -1.88 19.86
N PRO A 392 0.87 -2.78 20.41
CA PRO A 392 1.24 -3.52 21.61
C PRO A 392 2.51 -4.35 21.43
N ALA A 393 3.25 -4.59 22.52
CA ALA A 393 4.48 -5.41 22.48
C ALA A 393 4.19 -6.87 22.07
N CYS A 394 3.05 -7.41 22.50
CA CYS A 394 2.61 -8.75 22.13
C CYS A 394 1.90 -8.78 20.76
N PRO A 395 1.81 -9.95 20.10
CA PRO A 395 1.04 -10.11 18.86
C PRO A 395 -0.46 -9.91 19.09
N ILE A 396 -1.17 -9.55 18.00
CA ILE A 396 -2.61 -9.40 17.98
C ILE A 396 -3.18 -10.57 17.17
N ILE A 397 -3.97 -11.43 17.79
CA ILE A 397 -4.65 -12.52 17.10
C ILE A 397 -6.03 -12.02 16.69
N GLY A 398 -6.21 -11.83 15.38
CA GLY A 398 -7.44 -11.32 14.79
C GLY A 398 -8.39 -12.45 14.42
N CYS A 399 -9.39 -12.73 15.24
CA CYS A 399 -10.38 -13.79 15.03
C CYS A 399 -11.57 -13.25 14.24
N THR A 400 -11.88 -13.85 13.11
CA THR A 400 -13.03 -13.48 12.27
C THR A 400 -13.73 -14.71 11.72
N MET A 401 -14.99 -14.57 11.31
CA MET A 401 -15.77 -15.62 10.66
C MET A 401 -15.68 -15.56 9.13
N GLU A 402 -15.08 -14.51 8.59
CA GLU A 402 -15.04 -14.23 7.16
C GLU A 402 -13.60 -14.34 6.62
N GLU A 403 -13.40 -15.22 5.65
CA GLU A 403 -12.07 -15.40 5.02
C GLU A 403 -11.54 -14.12 4.38
N LYS A 404 -12.40 -13.32 3.71
CA LYS A 404 -12.01 -12.05 3.11
C LYS A 404 -11.51 -11.06 4.16
N VAL A 405 -12.21 -10.96 5.29
CA VAL A 405 -11.78 -10.10 6.41
C VAL A 405 -10.46 -10.60 6.99
N SER A 406 -10.27 -11.92 7.11
CA SER A 406 -8.99 -12.52 7.52
C SER A 406 -7.85 -12.07 6.62
N ARG A 407 -8.03 -12.11 5.29
CA ARG A 407 -7.04 -11.62 4.33
C ARG A 407 -6.78 -10.11 4.48
N GLN A 408 -7.83 -9.31 4.64
CA GLN A 408 -7.71 -7.85 4.76
C GLN A 408 -6.98 -7.41 6.03
N ILE A 409 -7.27 -8.04 7.19
CA ILE A 409 -6.57 -7.69 8.42
C ILE A 409 -5.13 -8.22 8.47
N ASN A 410 -4.75 -9.13 7.56
CA ASN A 410 -3.36 -9.56 7.41
C ASN A 410 -2.42 -8.44 6.96
N LEU A 411 -2.94 -7.34 6.39
CA LEU A 411 -2.17 -6.12 6.12
C LEU A 411 -1.95 -5.25 7.38
N SER A 412 -2.69 -5.49 8.45
CA SER A 412 -2.59 -4.70 9.69
C SER A 412 -1.37 -5.08 10.51
N TRP A 413 -0.63 -4.08 10.98
CA TRP A 413 0.56 -4.29 11.79
C TRP A 413 0.28 -5.17 13.02
N GLY A 414 1.12 -6.16 13.24
CA GLY A 414 1.05 -7.04 14.41
C GLY A 414 -0.13 -8.00 14.44
N VAL A 415 -1.04 -7.95 13.46
CA VAL A 415 -2.22 -8.82 13.40
C VAL A 415 -1.90 -10.15 12.74
N TYR A 416 -2.28 -11.23 13.39
CA TYR A 416 -2.23 -12.61 12.90
C TYR A 416 -3.68 -13.10 12.80
N PRO A 417 -4.25 -13.13 11.59
CA PRO A 417 -5.64 -13.50 11.42
C PRO A 417 -5.85 -15.00 11.52
N ILE A 418 -6.96 -15.38 12.14
CA ILE A 418 -7.49 -16.75 12.12
C ILE A 418 -8.98 -16.72 11.81
N VAL A 419 -9.45 -17.73 11.09
CA VAL A 419 -10.87 -17.91 10.84
C VAL A 419 -11.45 -18.86 11.89
N ILE A 420 -12.51 -18.40 12.56
CA ILE A 420 -13.20 -19.17 13.60
C ILE A 420 -14.67 -19.35 13.23
N LYS A 421 -15.33 -20.32 13.87
CA LYS A 421 -16.78 -20.53 13.68
C LYS A 421 -17.59 -19.43 14.36
N GLU A 422 -18.72 -19.10 13.76
CA GLU A 422 -19.69 -18.18 14.35
C GLU A 422 -20.34 -18.83 15.58
N GLU A 423 -20.45 -18.06 16.68
CA GLU A 423 -21.08 -18.48 17.92
C GLU A 423 -22.14 -17.46 18.36
N LYS A 424 -23.18 -17.96 19.03
CA LYS A 424 -24.25 -17.10 19.56
C LYS A 424 -23.94 -16.52 20.94
N ASN A 425 -23.04 -17.16 21.68
CA ASN A 425 -22.64 -16.76 23.01
C ASN A 425 -21.21 -16.20 22.98
N VAL A 426 -20.99 -15.05 23.60
CA VAL A 426 -19.70 -14.37 23.63
C VAL A 426 -18.61 -15.20 24.34
N PHE A 427 -18.98 -15.97 25.36
CA PHE A 427 -18.00 -16.79 26.11
C PHE A 427 -17.54 -17.99 25.30
N ASP A 428 -18.47 -18.63 24.55
CA ASP A 428 -18.11 -19.72 23.62
C ASP A 428 -17.23 -19.19 22.48
N LEU A 429 -17.53 -17.99 21.97
CA LEU A 429 -16.73 -17.31 20.97
C LEU A 429 -15.29 -17.04 21.47
N PHE A 430 -15.12 -16.62 22.73
CA PHE A 430 -13.81 -16.43 23.35
C PHE A 430 -13.07 -17.76 23.51
N ALA A 431 -13.75 -18.79 24.00
CA ALA A 431 -13.16 -20.12 24.13
C ALA A 431 -12.66 -20.67 22.78
N HIS A 432 -13.46 -20.55 21.72
CA HIS A 432 -13.05 -20.95 20.36
C HIS A 432 -11.92 -20.11 19.81
N SER A 433 -11.87 -18.82 20.14
CA SER A 433 -10.75 -17.97 19.75
C SER A 433 -9.42 -18.38 20.39
N ILE A 434 -9.45 -18.79 21.66
CA ILE A 434 -8.28 -19.35 22.38
C ILE A 434 -7.87 -20.69 21.74
N VAL A 435 -8.82 -21.59 21.51
CA VAL A 435 -8.55 -22.91 20.89
C VAL A 435 -7.93 -22.73 19.51
N GLY A 436 -8.54 -21.89 18.65
CA GLY A 436 -8.01 -21.63 17.32
C GLY A 436 -6.59 -21.02 17.37
N ALA A 437 -6.31 -20.13 18.33
CA ALA A 437 -4.97 -19.57 18.51
C ALA A 437 -3.94 -20.64 18.97
N LYS A 438 -4.35 -21.62 19.80
CA LYS A 438 -3.50 -22.78 20.16
C LYS A 438 -3.23 -23.68 18.97
N GLU A 439 -4.24 -24.01 18.17
CA GLU A 439 -4.10 -24.86 16.99
C GLU A 439 -3.14 -24.27 15.95
N HIS A 440 -3.08 -22.92 15.85
CA HIS A 440 -2.11 -22.22 15.01
C HIS A 440 -0.75 -22.05 15.67
N GLY A 441 -0.53 -22.56 16.88
CA GLY A 441 0.75 -22.48 17.60
C GLY A 441 1.09 -21.08 18.12
N TYR A 442 0.11 -20.19 18.26
CA TYR A 442 0.31 -18.85 18.81
C TYR A 442 0.28 -18.81 20.33
N LEU A 443 -0.42 -19.75 20.97
CA LEU A 443 -0.61 -19.84 22.41
C LEU A 443 -0.31 -21.24 22.94
N GLU A 444 0.12 -21.29 24.22
CA GLU A 444 0.33 -22.52 24.97
C GLU A 444 -0.48 -22.47 26.29
N SER A 445 -0.73 -23.64 26.90
CA SER A 445 -1.39 -23.71 28.22
C SER A 445 -0.56 -22.95 29.26
N GLY A 446 -1.23 -22.13 30.06
CA GLY A 446 -0.61 -21.24 31.06
C GLY A 446 -0.36 -19.82 30.56
N ASP A 447 -0.47 -19.54 29.25
CA ASP A 447 -0.33 -18.17 28.73
C ASP A 447 -1.48 -17.26 29.19
N THR A 448 -1.15 -16.03 29.55
CA THR A 448 -2.15 -14.98 29.82
C THR A 448 -2.48 -14.24 28.53
N VAL A 449 -3.77 -14.05 28.25
CA VAL A 449 -4.28 -13.33 27.08
C VAL A 449 -5.28 -12.25 27.49
N VAL A 450 -5.33 -11.17 26.72
CA VAL A 450 -6.38 -10.14 26.85
C VAL A 450 -7.27 -10.22 25.61
N ILE A 451 -8.55 -10.46 25.83
CA ILE A 451 -9.54 -10.67 24.74
C ILE A 451 -10.43 -9.44 24.64
N THR A 452 -10.68 -8.95 23.44
CA THR A 452 -11.61 -7.83 23.21
C THR A 452 -12.59 -8.15 22.09
N SER A 453 -13.83 -7.68 22.24
CA SER A 453 -14.93 -7.89 21.28
C SER A 453 -15.97 -6.79 21.39
N GLY A 454 -16.89 -6.77 20.43
CA GLY A 454 -18.12 -6.01 20.47
C GLY A 454 -19.30 -6.84 20.99
N VAL A 455 -20.08 -6.31 21.94
CA VAL A 455 -21.31 -6.91 22.45
C VAL A 455 -22.45 -5.93 22.24
N PRO A 456 -23.64 -6.36 21.73
CA PRO A 456 -24.01 -7.72 21.32
C PRO A 456 -23.26 -8.20 20.06
N ILE A 457 -23.05 -9.52 20.01
CA ILE A 457 -22.36 -10.17 18.86
C ILE A 457 -23.13 -9.87 17.57
N GLY A 458 -22.40 -9.77 16.45
CA GLY A 458 -22.96 -9.56 15.11
C GLY A 458 -23.17 -8.10 14.70
N LYS A 459 -23.02 -7.13 15.60
CA LYS A 459 -22.99 -5.70 15.25
C LYS A 459 -21.57 -5.24 14.98
N SER A 460 -21.30 -4.75 13.76
CA SER A 460 -20.00 -4.19 13.41
C SER A 460 -19.80 -2.82 14.06
N GLY A 461 -18.56 -2.51 14.47
CA GLY A 461 -18.18 -1.15 14.91
C GLY A 461 -18.31 -0.85 16.40
N THR A 462 -18.61 -1.83 17.23
CA THR A 462 -18.73 -1.65 18.69
C THR A 462 -17.74 -2.54 19.43
N THR A 463 -16.51 -2.07 19.64
CA THR A 463 -15.60 -2.74 20.57
C THR A 463 -15.83 -2.14 21.97
N ASN A 464 -16.54 -2.86 22.84
CA ASN A 464 -17.01 -2.36 24.12
C ASN A 464 -16.78 -3.31 25.31
N MET A 465 -16.07 -4.41 25.09
CA MET A 465 -15.79 -5.42 26.11
C MET A 465 -14.34 -5.88 26.07
N MET A 466 -13.77 -6.08 27.26
CA MET A 466 -12.45 -6.67 27.48
C MET A 466 -12.54 -7.76 28.55
N LYS A 467 -11.81 -8.88 28.34
CA LYS A 467 -11.66 -9.97 29.32
C LYS A 467 -10.19 -10.38 29.39
N VAL A 468 -9.70 -10.64 30.58
CA VAL A 468 -8.41 -11.34 30.79
C VAL A 468 -8.71 -12.81 31.00
N ASP A 469 -7.91 -13.68 30.38
CA ASP A 469 -8.03 -15.13 30.54
C ASP A 469 -6.66 -15.80 30.58
N THR A 470 -6.65 -17.01 31.16
CA THR A 470 -5.49 -17.90 31.11
C THR A 470 -5.82 -19.07 30.21
N VAL A 471 -4.92 -19.42 29.33
CA VAL A 471 -5.06 -20.51 28.35
C VAL A 471 -4.95 -21.84 29.10
N HIS A 472 -5.98 -22.66 29.01
CA HIS A 472 -6.05 -24.00 29.61
C HIS A 472 -5.67 -25.11 28.64
#